data_d2605004de125b1abe6c2835ac07f7f6
#
_entry.id   d2605004de125b1abe6c2835ac07f7f6
#
_cell.length_a   1.000
_cell.length_b   1.000
_cell.length_c   1.000
_cell.angle_alpha   90.00
_cell.angle_beta   90.00
_cell.angle_gamma   90.00
#
_symmetry.space_group_name_H-M   'P 1'
#
loop_
_entity.id
_entity.type
_entity.pdbx_description
1 polymer ?
#
loop_
_entity_poly.entity_id
_entity_poly.type
_entity_poly.pdbx_seq_one_letter_code
_entity_poly.pdbx_strand_id
1 'polypeptide(L)'
;MQYQNIFTRVQVHGPADFGPQAKRGTWVRQGTPFLVHLFGRFGDAQVGPFYLGFLGLASLLCGFIAFEIIGLNMFAQVGWNPVQFVRQLPWLALEPPAPKYGLHFPPLNQGGWWLMAGFFLTCSVLLWWLRTYRRARALGMGTHVAWAFAAAIWLYLVLGFIRPVLMGSFSEAVPFGIFPHLDWTAAFSLRYGNLFYNPFHALSIAFLYGSTLLFAMHAGTILAVSRYGGERELEQITDRGTASERAALFWRWTMGWNATMESIHRWAWWFAVLCPLAGGIGILLTGTAVDNWYLWAMKHHVVPPYPVLHPDVVDPATLPGAKP
;
A
#
# COMPACT_ATOMS: atom_id res chain seq x y z
N MET A 1 12.94 33.84 1.20
CA MET A 1 14.29 33.60 1.70
C MET A 1 14.46 32.24 2.38
N GLN A 2 14.01 31.13 2.02
CA GLN A 2 14.36 29.98 2.87
C GLN A 2 13.94 28.62 2.33
N TYR A 3 13.18 28.61 1.24
CA TYR A 3 12.93 27.36 0.55
C TYR A 3 14.20 26.80 -0.10
N GLN A 4 15.08 27.66 -0.58
CA GLN A 4 16.39 27.25 -1.06
C GLN A 4 17.24 26.59 0.04
N ASN A 5 17.13 27.05 1.28
CA ASN A 5 17.88 26.47 2.39
C ASN A 5 17.40 25.07 2.79
N ILE A 6 16.12 24.76 2.65
CA ILE A 6 15.61 23.43 2.95
C ILE A 6 16.07 22.43 1.88
N PHE A 7 15.96 22.78 0.62
CA PHE A 7 16.44 21.95 -0.48
C PHE A 7 17.97 21.88 -0.51
N THR A 8 18.65 22.96 -0.23
CA THR A 8 20.10 22.97 -0.10
C THR A 8 20.57 22.18 1.12
N ARG A 9 19.86 22.25 2.24
CA ARG A 9 20.13 21.39 3.41
C ARG A 9 19.93 19.91 3.09
N VAL A 10 18.87 19.55 2.41
CA VAL A 10 18.66 18.14 2.01
C VAL A 10 19.71 17.67 1.03
N GLN A 11 20.22 18.53 0.15
CA GLN A 11 21.33 18.21 -0.75
C GLN A 11 22.68 18.20 -0.07
N VAL A 12 22.94 19.17 0.81
CA VAL A 12 24.18 19.32 1.57
C VAL A 12 24.23 18.31 2.72
N HIS A 13 23.08 18.05 3.35
CA HIS A 13 22.90 17.04 4.39
C HIS A 13 22.65 15.64 3.82
N GLY A 14 22.97 15.44 2.56
CA GLY A 14 23.06 14.13 1.97
C GLY A 14 23.97 13.20 2.79
N PRO A 15 24.55 12.21 2.18
CA PRO A 15 25.37 11.23 2.90
C PRO A 15 26.47 11.82 3.78
N ALA A 16 26.91 13.08 3.53
CA ALA A 16 27.96 13.74 4.29
C ALA A 16 27.55 14.11 5.72
N ASP A 17 26.31 14.50 5.93
CA ASP A 17 25.86 15.03 7.21
C ASP A 17 25.23 13.98 8.12
N PHE A 18 24.91 12.83 7.57
CA PHE A 18 24.45 11.68 8.35
C PHE A 18 25.61 10.85 8.93
N GLY A 19 26.70 11.52 9.23
CA GLY A 19 27.92 10.90 9.74
C GLY A 19 28.80 10.34 8.64
N PRO A 20 29.94 9.78 9.03
CA PRO A 20 30.94 9.37 8.06
C PRO A 20 30.28 8.50 7.01
N GLN A 21 30.34 8.95 5.80
CA GLN A 21 29.88 8.24 4.58
C GLN A 21 30.45 6.83 4.49
N ALA A 22 31.40 6.56 5.36
CA ALA A 22 31.87 5.23 5.64
C ALA A 22 30.74 4.22 5.87
N LYS A 23 29.62 4.66 6.43
CA LYS A 23 28.42 3.81 6.55
C LYS A 23 27.69 3.63 5.22
N ARG A 24 27.98 4.42 4.23
CA ARG A 24 27.40 4.34 2.89
C ARG A 24 27.64 2.99 2.21
N GLY A 25 28.78 2.38 2.44
CA GLY A 25 29.10 1.08 1.88
C GLY A 25 28.90 -0.11 2.83
N THR A 26 28.50 0.14 4.08
CA THR A 26 28.50 -0.92 5.09
C THR A 26 27.50 -2.05 4.77
N TRP A 27 26.34 -1.71 4.27
CA TRP A 27 25.36 -2.72 3.90
C TRP A 27 25.75 -3.49 2.63
N VAL A 28 26.51 -2.85 1.73
CA VAL A 28 27.05 -3.50 0.52
C VAL A 28 28.06 -4.57 0.91
N ARG A 29 28.86 -4.31 1.96
CA ARG A 29 29.90 -5.23 2.44
C ARG A 29 29.36 -6.41 3.25
N GLN A 30 28.10 -6.36 3.68
CA GLN A 30 27.46 -7.40 4.50
C GLN A 30 26.80 -8.50 3.68
N GLY A 31 26.83 -8.43 2.35
CA GLY A 31 26.27 -9.44 1.47
C GLY A 31 27.23 -10.59 1.19
N THR A 32 26.77 -11.58 0.41
CA THR A 32 27.66 -12.60 -0.17
C THR A 32 28.67 -11.93 -1.11
N PRO A 33 29.85 -12.54 -1.39
CA PRO A 33 30.85 -11.95 -2.28
C PRO A 33 30.29 -11.54 -3.64
N PHE A 34 29.37 -12.33 -4.21
CA PHE A 34 28.69 -12.00 -5.46
C PHE A 34 27.78 -10.77 -5.32
N LEU A 35 26.95 -10.76 -4.30
CA LEU A 35 26.02 -9.63 -4.05
C LEU A 35 26.78 -8.34 -3.70
N VAL A 36 27.87 -8.44 -2.94
CA VAL A 36 28.75 -7.30 -2.63
C VAL A 36 29.33 -6.73 -3.91
N HIS A 37 29.82 -7.57 -4.81
CA HIS A 37 30.35 -7.13 -6.10
C HIS A 37 29.26 -6.47 -6.96
N LEU A 38 28.11 -7.09 -7.07
CA LEU A 38 26.98 -6.60 -7.84
C LEU A 38 26.46 -5.24 -7.31
N PHE A 39 26.23 -5.15 -6.01
CA PHE A 39 25.79 -3.91 -5.38
C PHE A 39 26.86 -2.82 -5.43
N GLY A 40 28.12 -3.18 -5.27
CA GLY A 40 29.24 -2.23 -5.40
C GLY A 40 29.36 -1.66 -6.80
N ARG A 41 29.11 -2.47 -7.82
CA ARG A 41 29.17 -2.05 -9.23
C ARG A 41 27.99 -1.11 -9.59
N PHE A 42 26.79 -1.37 -9.05
CA PHE A 42 25.57 -0.62 -9.36
C PHE A 42 25.06 0.22 -8.19
N GLY A 43 25.76 0.20 -7.04
CA GLY A 43 25.36 0.89 -5.83
C GLY A 43 25.18 2.39 -5.99
N ASP A 44 25.99 2.98 -6.85
CA ASP A 44 25.96 4.42 -7.18
C ASP A 44 25.30 4.69 -8.55
N ALA A 45 24.59 3.73 -9.11
CA ALA A 45 23.92 3.91 -10.39
C ALA A 45 22.98 5.12 -10.33
N GLN A 46 23.18 6.03 -11.26
CA GLN A 46 22.46 7.29 -11.36
C GLN A 46 21.76 7.38 -12.72
N VAL A 47 20.50 7.81 -12.69
CA VAL A 47 19.71 8.08 -13.90
C VAL A 47 19.28 9.55 -13.85
N GLY A 48 19.84 10.37 -14.75
CA GLY A 48 19.69 11.82 -14.68
C GLY A 48 20.15 12.35 -13.31
N PRO A 49 19.34 13.18 -12.62
CA PRO A 49 19.67 13.70 -11.29
C PRO A 49 19.38 12.74 -10.14
N PHE A 50 18.93 11.51 -10.42
CA PHE A 50 18.44 10.58 -9.41
C PHE A 50 19.40 9.42 -9.16
N TYR A 51 19.63 9.14 -7.88
CA TYR A 51 20.36 7.94 -7.45
C TYR A 51 19.39 6.80 -7.22
N LEU A 52 19.50 5.73 -7.99
CA LEU A 52 18.64 4.56 -7.90
C LEU A 52 19.36 3.33 -7.35
N GLY A 53 20.64 3.18 -7.65
CA GLY A 53 21.38 1.99 -7.33
C GLY A 53 20.89 0.74 -8.07
N PHE A 54 21.48 -0.40 -7.78
CA PHE A 54 21.08 -1.67 -8.39
C PHE A 54 19.62 -2.02 -8.08
N LEU A 55 19.21 -1.92 -6.81
CA LEU A 55 17.85 -2.27 -6.39
C LEU A 55 16.80 -1.36 -7.04
N GLY A 56 17.07 -0.05 -7.12
CA GLY A 56 16.18 0.89 -7.77
C GLY A 56 16.02 0.64 -9.26
N LEU A 57 17.13 0.39 -9.95
CA LEU A 57 17.10 0.06 -11.39
C LEU A 57 16.40 -1.27 -11.66
N ALA A 58 16.69 -2.30 -10.87
CA ALA A 58 16.03 -3.59 -11.00
C ALA A 58 14.54 -3.50 -10.74
N SER A 59 14.13 -2.73 -9.72
CA SER A 59 12.72 -2.46 -9.43
C SER A 59 12.01 -1.78 -10.60
N LEU A 60 12.59 -0.72 -11.15
CA LEU A 60 12.02 0.00 -12.28
C LEU A 60 11.93 -0.89 -13.53
N LEU A 61 12.95 -1.69 -13.80
CA LEU A 61 12.93 -2.62 -14.93
C LEU A 61 11.81 -3.66 -14.77
N CYS A 62 11.68 -4.27 -13.59
CA CYS A 62 10.59 -5.21 -13.32
C CYS A 62 9.22 -4.55 -13.44
N GLY A 63 9.07 -3.34 -12.93
CA GLY A 63 7.82 -2.57 -13.05
C GLY A 63 7.49 -2.24 -14.51
N PHE A 64 8.49 -1.86 -15.29
CA PHE A 64 8.33 -1.62 -16.72
C PHE A 64 7.90 -2.88 -17.48
N ILE A 65 8.53 -4.02 -17.20
CA ILE A 65 8.16 -5.29 -17.82
C ILE A 65 6.70 -5.66 -17.48
N ALA A 66 6.30 -5.51 -16.22
CA ALA A 66 4.91 -5.76 -15.81
C ALA A 66 3.93 -4.84 -16.55
N PHE A 67 4.24 -3.55 -16.63
CA PHE A 67 3.45 -2.57 -17.33
C PHE A 67 3.31 -2.90 -18.83
N GLU A 68 4.41 -3.27 -19.48
CA GLU A 68 4.39 -3.66 -20.90
C GLU A 68 3.58 -4.93 -21.14
N ILE A 69 3.70 -5.95 -20.28
CA ILE A 69 2.88 -7.16 -20.39
C ILE A 69 1.40 -6.80 -20.31
N ILE A 70 0.99 -6.01 -19.34
CA ILE A 70 -0.40 -5.60 -19.16
C ILE A 70 -0.87 -4.77 -20.36
N GLY A 71 -0.11 -3.74 -20.72
CA GLY A 71 -0.46 -2.81 -21.79
C GLY A 71 -0.55 -3.47 -23.16
N LEU A 72 0.43 -4.31 -23.51
CA LEU A 72 0.45 -5.00 -24.80
C LEU A 72 -0.68 -6.04 -24.92
N ASN A 73 -1.01 -6.75 -23.83
CA ASN A 73 -2.15 -7.66 -23.84
C ASN A 73 -3.48 -6.91 -24.00
N MET A 74 -3.66 -5.78 -23.33
CA MET A 74 -4.84 -4.94 -23.50
C MET A 74 -4.90 -4.33 -24.92
N PHE A 75 -3.75 -3.92 -25.47
CA PHE A 75 -3.68 -3.37 -26.82
C PHE A 75 -4.02 -4.42 -27.89
N ALA A 76 -3.60 -5.65 -27.68
CA ALA A 76 -3.95 -6.76 -28.57
C ALA A 76 -5.46 -7.08 -28.57
N GLN A 77 -6.15 -6.89 -27.44
CA GLN A 77 -7.61 -7.10 -27.34
C GLN A 77 -8.41 -6.18 -28.26
N VAL A 78 -7.87 -5.00 -28.59
CA VAL A 78 -8.51 -4.04 -29.52
C VAL A 78 -7.88 -4.06 -30.90
N GLY A 79 -7.22 -5.17 -31.27
CA GLY A 79 -6.62 -5.36 -32.59
C GLY A 79 -5.51 -4.36 -32.92
N TRP A 80 -4.74 -3.94 -31.92
CA TRP A 80 -3.64 -2.97 -32.06
C TRP A 80 -4.07 -1.61 -32.58
N ASN A 81 -5.33 -1.23 -32.37
CA ASN A 81 -5.88 0.05 -32.80
C ASN A 81 -5.75 1.08 -31.67
N PRO A 82 -4.92 2.12 -31.83
CA PRO A 82 -4.65 3.10 -30.77
C PRO A 82 -5.89 3.92 -30.37
N VAL A 83 -6.78 4.21 -31.33
CA VAL A 83 -8.01 4.94 -31.04
C VAL A 83 -8.95 4.11 -30.20
N GLN A 84 -9.12 2.83 -30.57
CA GLN A 84 -9.93 1.90 -29.79
C GLN A 84 -9.32 1.64 -28.42
N PHE A 85 -8.00 1.54 -28.34
CA PHE A 85 -7.31 1.37 -27.07
C PHE A 85 -7.62 2.52 -26.11
N VAL A 86 -7.45 3.77 -26.53
CA VAL A 86 -7.75 4.92 -25.68
C VAL A 86 -9.23 4.97 -25.26
N ARG A 87 -10.14 4.66 -26.20
CA ARG A 87 -11.58 4.65 -25.92
C ARG A 87 -12.01 3.56 -24.94
N GLN A 88 -11.40 2.38 -25.03
CA GLN A 88 -11.79 1.20 -24.28
C GLN A 88 -10.92 0.91 -23.05
N LEU A 89 -9.81 1.64 -22.87
CA LEU A 89 -8.84 1.41 -21.79
C LEU A 89 -9.49 1.18 -20.41
N PRO A 90 -10.50 1.95 -19.97
CA PRO A 90 -11.11 1.74 -18.67
C PRO A 90 -11.78 0.37 -18.50
N TRP A 91 -12.19 -0.27 -19.60
CA TRP A 91 -12.87 -1.58 -19.62
C TRP A 91 -11.97 -2.76 -19.97
N LEU A 92 -10.74 -2.50 -20.45
CA LEU A 92 -9.80 -3.56 -20.78
C LEU A 92 -9.24 -4.21 -19.52
N ALA A 93 -9.00 -5.51 -19.59
CA ALA A 93 -8.45 -6.29 -18.48
C ALA A 93 -7.41 -7.30 -18.95
N LEU A 94 -6.48 -7.62 -18.06
CA LEU A 94 -5.68 -8.83 -18.10
C LEU A 94 -6.19 -9.73 -16.97
N GLU A 95 -6.80 -10.82 -17.35
CA GLU A 95 -7.51 -11.71 -16.42
C GLU A 95 -6.57 -12.74 -15.78
N PRO A 96 -6.83 -13.12 -14.52
CA PRO A 96 -6.15 -14.24 -13.89
C PRO A 96 -6.57 -15.58 -14.55
N PRO A 97 -5.83 -16.68 -14.26
CA PRO A 97 -6.16 -18.01 -14.78
C PRO A 97 -7.56 -18.47 -14.40
N ALA A 98 -8.18 -19.28 -15.26
CA ALA A 98 -9.45 -19.93 -14.94
C ALA A 98 -9.30 -20.97 -13.80
N PRO A 99 -10.40 -21.29 -13.06
CA PRO A 99 -10.35 -22.22 -11.91
C PRO A 99 -9.75 -23.59 -12.22
N LYS A 100 -9.93 -24.08 -13.44
CA LYS A 100 -9.40 -25.39 -13.89
C LYS A 100 -7.88 -25.52 -13.78
N TYR A 101 -7.15 -24.42 -13.75
CA TYR A 101 -5.70 -24.42 -13.65
C TYR A 101 -5.20 -24.46 -12.18
N GLY A 102 -6.05 -24.13 -11.21
CA GLY A 102 -5.66 -24.08 -9.81
C GLY A 102 -4.45 -23.17 -9.58
N LEU A 103 -3.36 -23.73 -9.10
CA LEU A 103 -2.07 -23.04 -8.90
C LEU A 103 -1.05 -23.37 -10.01
N HIS A 104 -1.43 -24.12 -11.04
CA HIS A 104 -0.53 -24.44 -12.12
C HIS A 104 -0.43 -23.27 -13.11
N PHE A 105 0.72 -23.17 -13.77
CA PHE A 105 0.95 -22.15 -14.79
C PHE A 105 0.14 -22.51 -16.05
N PRO A 106 -0.80 -21.67 -16.48
CA PRO A 106 -1.64 -21.92 -17.64
C PRO A 106 -0.94 -21.48 -18.93
N PRO A 107 -1.52 -21.80 -20.11
CA PRO A 107 -1.10 -21.18 -21.35
C PRO A 107 -1.12 -19.66 -21.25
N LEU A 108 -0.22 -18.99 -21.96
CA LEU A 108 -0.02 -17.53 -21.84
C LEU A 108 -1.33 -16.76 -22.01
N ASN A 109 -2.13 -17.07 -23.05
CA ASN A 109 -3.39 -16.38 -23.32
C ASN A 109 -4.58 -16.84 -22.44
N GLN A 110 -4.35 -17.71 -21.48
CA GLN A 110 -5.36 -18.22 -20.56
C GLN A 110 -5.02 -17.91 -19.08
N GLY A 111 -4.29 -16.81 -18.87
CA GLY A 111 -3.87 -16.34 -17.56
C GLY A 111 -2.37 -16.40 -17.31
N GLY A 112 -1.57 -17.00 -18.21
CA GLY A 112 -0.12 -17.03 -18.08
C GLY A 112 0.49 -15.62 -18.08
N TRP A 113 0.01 -14.74 -18.92
CA TRP A 113 0.45 -13.35 -18.95
C TRP A 113 0.12 -12.61 -17.65
N TRP A 114 -1.02 -12.89 -17.05
CA TRP A 114 -1.38 -12.35 -15.74
C TRP A 114 -0.39 -12.76 -14.65
N LEU A 115 -0.03 -14.05 -14.61
CA LEU A 115 0.97 -14.57 -13.68
C LEU A 115 2.34 -13.92 -13.87
N MET A 116 2.78 -13.77 -15.11
CA MET A 116 4.05 -13.12 -15.43
C MET A 116 4.05 -11.64 -15.04
N ALA A 117 3.01 -10.91 -15.39
CA ALA A 117 2.85 -9.52 -14.98
C ALA A 117 2.83 -9.37 -13.45
N GLY A 118 2.08 -10.21 -12.77
CA GLY A 118 2.02 -10.25 -11.31
C GLY A 118 3.37 -10.58 -10.67
N PHE A 119 4.13 -11.49 -11.24
CA PHE A 119 5.48 -11.82 -10.79
C PHE A 119 6.42 -10.61 -10.89
N PHE A 120 6.49 -9.97 -12.05
CA PHE A 120 7.36 -8.81 -12.23
C PHE A 120 6.92 -7.61 -11.40
N LEU A 121 5.61 -7.38 -11.27
CA LEU A 121 5.09 -6.32 -10.41
C LEU A 121 5.47 -6.57 -8.95
N THR A 122 5.34 -7.80 -8.47
CA THR A 122 5.73 -8.19 -7.11
C THR A 122 7.22 -8.03 -6.89
N CYS A 123 8.05 -8.47 -7.83
CA CYS A 123 9.49 -8.23 -7.77
C CYS A 123 9.81 -6.73 -7.70
N SER A 124 9.16 -5.92 -8.50
CA SER A 124 9.33 -4.47 -8.51
C SER A 124 9.05 -3.87 -7.12
N VAL A 125 7.90 -4.18 -6.55
CA VAL A 125 7.48 -3.68 -5.24
C VAL A 125 8.42 -4.14 -4.12
N LEU A 126 8.80 -5.41 -4.10
CA LEU A 126 9.69 -5.96 -3.07
C LEU A 126 11.12 -5.41 -3.18
N LEU A 127 11.64 -5.23 -4.38
CA LEU A 127 12.95 -4.62 -4.59
C LEU A 127 12.95 -3.15 -4.17
N TRP A 128 11.89 -2.42 -4.45
CA TRP A 128 11.74 -1.03 -3.98
C TRP A 128 11.61 -0.93 -2.47
N TRP A 129 10.90 -1.86 -1.85
CA TRP A 129 10.85 -1.96 -0.40
C TRP A 129 12.23 -2.21 0.20
N LEU A 130 12.97 -3.17 -0.35
CA LEU A 130 14.32 -3.48 0.12
C LEU A 130 15.26 -2.27 -0.04
N ARG A 131 15.15 -1.55 -1.15
CA ARG A 131 15.88 -0.29 -1.36
C ARG A 131 15.50 0.76 -0.31
N THR A 132 14.21 0.94 -0.05
CA THR A 132 13.72 1.89 0.96
C THR A 132 14.29 1.58 2.35
N TYR A 133 14.21 0.33 2.77
CA TYR A 133 14.74 -0.11 4.04
C TYR A 133 16.27 0.08 4.14
N ARG A 134 17.00 -0.39 3.16
CA ARG A 134 18.47 -0.32 3.16
C ARG A 134 19.00 1.10 3.08
N ARG A 135 18.37 1.95 2.28
CA ARG A 135 18.79 3.36 2.17
C ARG A 135 18.47 4.14 3.44
N ALA A 136 17.35 3.90 4.06
CA ALA A 136 17.04 4.49 5.36
C ALA A 136 18.12 4.13 6.39
N ARG A 137 18.49 2.86 6.46
CA ARG A 137 19.56 2.41 7.37
C ARG A 137 20.93 3.00 7.03
N ALA A 138 21.28 3.02 5.76
CA ALA A 138 22.58 3.57 5.31
C ALA A 138 22.73 5.06 5.61
N LEU A 139 21.63 5.80 5.59
CA LEU A 139 21.58 7.24 5.90
C LEU A 139 21.43 7.53 7.41
N GLY A 140 21.35 6.51 8.24
CA GLY A 140 21.12 6.69 9.69
C GLY A 140 19.70 7.14 10.03
N MET A 141 18.75 6.99 9.10
CA MET A 141 17.34 7.30 9.30
C MET A 141 16.62 6.14 10.01
N GLY A 142 15.49 6.44 10.64
CA GLY A 142 14.55 5.40 11.09
C GLY A 142 13.94 4.64 9.91
N THR A 143 13.52 3.41 10.15
CA THR A 143 12.95 2.53 9.13
C THR A 143 11.41 2.50 9.13
N HIS A 144 10.78 3.41 9.84
CA HIS A 144 9.33 3.46 10.01
C HIS A 144 8.55 3.62 8.69
N VAL A 145 9.10 4.34 7.72
CA VAL A 145 8.49 4.46 6.38
C VAL A 145 8.49 3.12 5.65
N ALA A 146 9.58 2.36 5.73
CA ALA A 146 9.65 1.02 5.15
C ALA A 146 8.61 0.07 5.78
N TRP A 147 8.37 0.15 7.08
CA TRP A 147 7.38 -0.69 7.76
C TRP A 147 5.94 -0.28 7.47
N ALA A 148 5.65 1.01 7.30
CA ALA A 148 4.36 1.47 6.79
C ALA A 148 4.14 0.99 5.34
N PHE A 149 5.16 1.06 4.51
CA PHE A 149 5.14 0.49 3.16
C PHE A 149 4.91 -1.04 3.18
N ALA A 150 5.55 -1.75 4.11
CA ALA A 150 5.32 -3.19 4.31
C ALA A 150 3.86 -3.53 4.61
N ALA A 151 3.15 -2.70 5.37
CA ALA A 151 1.72 -2.89 5.61
C ALA A 151 0.88 -2.78 4.34
N ALA A 152 1.20 -1.85 3.45
CA ALA A 152 0.56 -1.75 2.12
C ALA A 152 0.89 -2.97 1.24
N ILE A 153 2.12 -3.44 1.28
CA ILE A 153 2.55 -4.66 0.57
C ILE A 153 1.80 -5.89 1.09
N TRP A 154 1.54 -5.97 2.39
CA TRP A 154 0.73 -7.04 2.98
C TRP A 154 -0.64 -7.15 2.31
N LEU A 155 -1.38 -6.05 2.23
CA LEU A 155 -2.68 -6.03 1.56
C LEU A 155 -2.56 -6.43 0.07
N TYR A 156 -1.59 -5.90 -0.63
CA TYR A 156 -1.30 -6.26 -2.01
C TYR A 156 -1.05 -7.76 -2.19
N LEU A 157 -0.20 -8.34 -1.35
CA LEU A 157 0.12 -9.77 -1.40
C LEU A 157 -1.07 -10.65 -1.02
N VAL A 158 -1.89 -10.24 -0.06
CA VAL A 158 -3.11 -10.97 0.29
C VAL A 158 -4.06 -11.05 -0.91
N LEU A 159 -4.28 -9.93 -1.58
CA LEU A 159 -5.20 -9.85 -2.73
C LEU A 159 -4.72 -10.65 -3.94
N GLY A 160 -3.42 -10.59 -4.24
CA GLY A 160 -2.87 -11.18 -5.47
C GLY A 160 -2.22 -12.55 -5.33
N PHE A 161 -1.83 -12.93 -4.11
CA PHE A 161 -1.02 -14.13 -3.91
C PHE A 161 -1.44 -14.97 -2.70
N ILE A 162 -1.42 -14.41 -1.48
CA ILE A 162 -1.57 -15.21 -0.26
C ILE A 162 -2.95 -15.87 -0.20
N ARG A 163 -4.03 -15.11 -0.37
CA ARG A 163 -5.38 -15.67 -0.34
C ARG A 163 -5.64 -16.60 -1.53
N PRO A 164 -5.31 -16.26 -2.78
CA PRO A 164 -5.42 -17.20 -3.90
C PRO A 164 -4.69 -18.52 -3.66
N VAL A 165 -3.48 -18.50 -3.12
CA VAL A 165 -2.74 -19.72 -2.78
C VAL A 165 -3.45 -20.54 -1.71
N LEU A 166 -3.95 -19.90 -0.65
CA LEU A 166 -4.72 -20.59 0.40
C LEU A 166 -6.05 -21.16 -0.13
N MET A 167 -6.68 -20.49 -1.08
CA MET A 167 -7.89 -20.98 -1.74
C MET A 167 -7.62 -22.03 -2.82
N GLY A 168 -6.34 -22.26 -3.15
CA GLY A 168 -5.92 -23.30 -4.10
C GLY A 168 -6.06 -22.92 -5.56
N SER A 169 -6.31 -21.66 -5.91
CA SER A 169 -6.45 -21.21 -7.29
C SER A 169 -6.12 -19.72 -7.47
N PHE A 170 -5.35 -19.42 -8.52
CA PHE A 170 -5.11 -18.03 -8.94
C PHE A 170 -6.34 -17.35 -9.55
N SER A 171 -7.39 -18.11 -9.87
CA SER A 171 -8.67 -17.54 -10.30
C SER A 171 -9.33 -16.65 -9.25
N GLU A 172 -8.96 -16.77 -7.99
CA GLU A 172 -9.43 -15.95 -6.89
C GLU A 172 -8.75 -14.57 -6.83
N ALA A 173 -7.75 -14.33 -7.65
CA ALA A 173 -6.98 -13.09 -7.66
C ALA A 173 -7.67 -11.97 -8.46
N VAL A 174 -7.21 -10.75 -8.23
CA VAL A 174 -7.73 -9.54 -8.85
C VAL A 174 -7.24 -9.42 -10.29
N PRO A 175 -8.08 -9.12 -11.28
CA PRO A 175 -7.61 -8.79 -12.63
C PRO A 175 -6.87 -7.45 -12.66
N PHE A 176 -6.00 -7.28 -13.64
CA PHE A 176 -5.46 -5.97 -13.97
C PHE A 176 -6.43 -5.25 -14.90
N GLY A 177 -6.90 -4.09 -14.50
CA GLY A 177 -7.83 -3.27 -15.28
C GLY A 177 -8.49 -2.21 -14.40
N ILE A 178 -8.89 -1.09 -14.98
CA ILE A 178 -9.46 0.02 -14.19
C ILE A 178 -10.85 -0.39 -13.67
N PHE A 179 -11.85 -0.48 -14.52
CA PHE A 179 -13.18 -0.94 -14.10
C PHE A 179 -13.23 -2.43 -13.78
N PRO A 180 -12.52 -3.32 -14.47
CA PRO A 180 -12.56 -4.74 -14.12
C PRO A 180 -12.13 -5.06 -12.69
N HIS A 181 -11.13 -4.36 -12.12
CA HIS A 181 -10.78 -4.60 -10.71
C HIS A 181 -11.84 -4.07 -9.73
N LEU A 182 -12.59 -3.05 -10.10
CA LEU A 182 -13.73 -2.57 -9.32
C LEU A 182 -14.91 -3.52 -9.39
N ASP A 183 -15.22 -4.04 -10.58
CA ASP A 183 -16.24 -5.08 -10.78
C ASP A 183 -15.90 -6.36 -10.02
N TRP A 184 -14.64 -6.75 -10.02
CA TRP A 184 -14.15 -7.86 -9.22
C TRP A 184 -14.41 -7.62 -7.72
N THR A 185 -14.14 -6.42 -7.23
CA THR A 185 -14.35 -6.04 -5.82
C THR A 185 -15.83 -6.11 -5.45
N ALA A 186 -16.71 -5.62 -6.28
CA ALA A 186 -18.16 -5.72 -6.08
C ALA A 186 -18.65 -7.17 -6.05
N ALA A 187 -18.19 -7.99 -7.01
CA ALA A 187 -18.52 -9.42 -7.06
C ALA A 187 -17.99 -10.19 -5.85
N PHE A 188 -16.76 -9.89 -5.43
CA PHE A 188 -16.17 -10.45 -4.22
C PHE A 188 -16.99 -10.11 -2.98
N SER A 189 -17.38 -8.85 -2.83
CA SER A 189 -18.23 -8.40 -1.72
C SER A 189 -19.54 -9.18 -1.65
N LEU A 190 -20.24 -9.32 -2.77
CA LEU A 190 -21.52 -10.04 -2.85
C LEU A 190 -21.34 -11.53 -2.56
N ARG A 191 -20.29 -12.15 -3.08
CA ARG A 191 -20.03 -13.58 -2.90
C ARG A 191 -19.77 -13.96 -1.44
N TYR A 192 -19.17 -13.07 -0.67
CA TYR A 192 -18.72 -13.33 0.70
C TYR A 192 -19.48 -12.51 1.76
N GLY A 193 -20.78 -12.34 1.60
CA GLY A 193 -21.67 -11.82 2.63
C GLY A 193 -21.66 -10.31 2.80
N ASN A 194 -21.19 -9.56 1.81
CA ASN A 194 -21.02 -8.10 1.81
C ASN A 194 -19.88 -7.61 2.72
N LEU A 195 -18.85 -7.08 2.11
CA LEU A 195 -17.67 -6.55 2.81
C LEU A 195 -17.99 -5.45 3.83
N PHE A 196 -19.08 -4.69 3.65
CA PHE A 196 -19.50 -3.68 4.63
C PHE A 196 -19.77 -4.26 6.02
N TYR A 197 -20.07 -5.54 6.12
CA TYR A 197 -20.31 -6.26 7.37
C TYR A 197 -19.14 -7.12 7.81
N ASN A 198 -18.02 -7.08 7.08
CA ASN A 198 -16.76 -7.65 7.53
C ASN A 198 -16.17 -6.74 8.61
N PRO A 199 -15.94 -7.23 9.85
CA PRO A 199 -15.49 -6.40 10.96
C PRO A 199 -14.08 -5.82 10.71
N PHE A 200 -13.23 -6.53 9.99
CA PHE A 200 -11.89 -6.04 9.64
C PHE A 200 -11.94 -4.96 8.55
N HIS A 201 -12.87 -5.09 7.61
CA HIS A 201 -13.11 -4.04 6.61
C HIS A 201 -13.64 -2.77 7.28
N ALA A 202 -14.59 -2.91 8.22
CA ALA A 202 -15.08 -1.79 9.02
C ALA A 202 -13.97 -1.13 9.83
N LEU A 203 -13.09 -1.93 10.44
CA LEU A 203 -11.92 -1.43 11.17
C LEU A 203 -10.92 -0.72 10.23
N SER A 204 -10.68 -1.28 9.04
CA SER A 204 -9.84 -0.65 8.01
C SER A 204 -10.39 0.72 7.60
N ILE A 205 -11.71 0.84 7.41
CA ILE A 205 -12.36 2.13 7.12
C ILE A 205 -12.19 3.11 8.28
N ALA A 206 -12.35 2.66 9.52
CA ALA A 206 -12.14 3.51 10.70
C ALA A 206 -10.70 4.07 10.72
N PHE A 207 -9.70 3.26 10.43
CA PHE A 207 -8.31 3.72 10.32
C PHE A 207 -8.07 4.62 9.11
N LEU A 208 -8.76 4.39 7.99
CA LEU A 208 -8.71 5.30 6.84
C LEU A 208 -9.21 6.70 7.22
N TYR A 209 -10.36 6.79 7.86
CA TYR A 209 -10.89 8.08 8.33
C TYR A 209 -10.02 8.68 9.44
N GLY A 210 -9.49 7.84 10.32
CA GLY A 210 -8.51 8.27 11.33
C GLY A 210 -7.23 8.82 10.70
N SER A 211 -6.74 8.24 9.61
CA SER A 211 -5.62 8.77 8.83
C SER A 211 -5.95 10.14 8.24
N THR A 212 -7.15 10.32 7.71
CA THR A 212 -7.62 11.62 7.20
C THR A 212 -7.69 12.66 8.30
N LEU A 213 -8.22 12.27 9.47
CA LEU A 213 -8.26 13.14 10.66
C LEU A 213 -6.84 13.55 11.09
N LEU A 214 -5.91 12.62 11.15
CA LEU A 214 -4.53 12.89 11.55
C LEU A 214 -3.78 13.74 10.52
N PHE A 215 -4.09 13.58 9.24
CA PHE A 215 -3.58 14.47 8.21
C PHE A 215 -4.03 15.92 8.45
N ALA A 216 -5.31 16.12 8.75
CA ALA A 216 -5.85 17.43 9.11
C ALA A 216 -5.26 17.96 10.44
N MET A 217 -5.11 17.10 11.44
CA MET A 217 -4.50 17.46 12.72
C MET A 217 -3.03 17.84 12.54
N HIS A 218 -2.25 17.11 11.74
CA HIS A 218 -0.87 17.46 11.47
C HIS A 218 -0.75 18.82 10.79
N ALA A 219 -1.55 19.07 9.76
CA ALA A 219 -1.60 20.37 9.09
C ALA A 219 -2.00 21.48 10.06
N GLY A 220 -3.03 21.25 10.86
CA GLY A 220 -3.49 22.20 11.89
C GLY A 220 -2.44 22.45 12.96
N THR A 221 -1.72 21.42 13.39
CA THR A 221 -0.63 21.53 14.37
C THR A 221 0.48 22.46 13.87
N ILE A 222 0.98 22.21 12.67
CA ILE A 222 2.04 23.02 12.07
C ILE A 222 1.62 24.49 11.97
N LEU A 223 0.42 24.76 11.49
CA LEU A 223 -0.07 26.12 11.32
C LEU A 223 -0.37 26.81 12.66
N ALA A 224 -0.89 26.08 13.65
CA ALA A 224 -1.18 26.63 14.96
C ALA A 224 0.08 27.08 15.72
N VAL A 225 1.24 26.49 15.41
CA VAL A 225 2.52 26.78 16.08
C VAL A 225 3.60 27.30 15.13
N SER A 226 3.21 27.75 13.94
CA SER A 226 4.14 28.27 12.92
C SER A 226 4.91 29.50 13.38
N ARG A 227 4.30 30.34 14.22
CA ARG A 227 4.97 31.52 14.82
C ARG A 227 6.17 31.11 15.68
N TYR A 228 6.18 29.89 16.19
CA TYR A 228 7.22 29.35 17.09
C TYR A 228 8.15 28.36 16.39
N GLY A 229 8.14 28.31 15.07
CA GLY A 229 8.97 27.42 14.28
C GLY A 229 8.44 26.01 14.12
N GLY A 230 7.11 25.83 14.15
CA GLY A 230 6.44 24.52 13.99
C GLY A 230 6.75 23.82 12.66
N GLU A 231 7.07 24.56 11.61
CA GLU A 231 7.49 24.02 10.30
C GLU A 231 8.85 23.33 10.32
N ARG A 232 9.66 23.60 11.35
CA ARG A 232 10.96 22.94 11.55
C ARG A 232 10.79 21.68 12.40
N GLU A 233 10.09 20.69 11.86
CA GLU A 233 9.66 19.50 12.58
C GLU A 233 10.83 18.66 13.10
N LEU A 234 11.89 18.47 12.33
CA LEU A 234 13.05 17.70 12.75
C LEU A 234 13.74 18.30 13.97
N GLU A 235 13.85 19.63 14.01
CA GLU A 235 14.42 20.32 15.17
C GLU A 235 13.52 20.14 16.41
N GLN A 236 12.21 20.25 16.24
CA GLN A 236 11.23 20.09 17.34
C GLN A 236 11.12 18.65 17.84
N ILE A 237 11.41 17.66 17.01
CA ILE A 237 11.43 16.23 17.38
C ILE A 237 12.75 15.87 18.06
N THR A 238 13.87 16.35 17.53
CA THR A 238 15.20 16.06 18.06
C THR A 238 15.44 16.75 19.42
N ASP A 239 15.02 18.01 19.53
CA ASP A 239 15.07 18.80 20.75
C ASP A 239 13.74 19.53 20.91
N ARG A 240 12.87 18.99 21.79
CA ARG A 240 11.52 19.51 22.00
C ARG A 240 11.57 20.96 22.45
N GLY A 241 11.12 21.87 21.57
CA GLY A 241 11.04 23.29 21.83
C GLY A 241 9.62 23.79 22.04
N THR A 242 9.47 25.10 22.11
CA THR A 242 8.22 25.80 22.40
C THR A 242 7.10 25.46 21.41
N ALA A 243 7.41 25.24 20.12
CA ALA A 243 6.41 24.87 19.12
C ALA A 243 5.75 23.53 19.46
N SER A 244 6.55 22.52 19.82
CA SER A 244 6.04 21.21 20.21
C SER A 244 5.23 21.24 21.51
N GLU A 245 5.67 22.00 22.49
CA GLU A 245 4.94 22.17 23.76
C GLU A 245 3.59 22.87 23.54
N ARG A 246 3.56 23.92 22.73
CA ARG A 246 2.32 24.63 22.38
C ARG A 246 1.38 23.76 21.53
N ALA A 247 1.89 22.91 20.65
CA ALA A 247 1.09 21.93 19.94
C ALA A 247 0.41 20.96 20.92
N ALA A 248 1.13 20.48 21.91
CA ALA A 248 0.56 19.61 22.95
C ALA A 248 -0.56 20.31 23.73
N LEU A 249 -0.39 21.58 24.10
CA LEU A 249 -1.42 22.37 24.78
C LEU A 249 -2.63 22.61 23.88
N PHE A 250 -2.44 22.94 22.62
CA PHE A 250 -3.53 23.15 21.66
C PHE A 250 -4.46 21.92 21.59
N TRP A 251 -3.91 20.73 21.47
CA TRP A 251 -4.69 19.50 21.41
C TRP A 251 -5.29 19.12 22.76
N ARG A 252 -4.58 19.40 23.87
CA ARG A 252 -5.13 19.20 25.19
C ARG A 252 -6.37 20.06 25.44
N TRP A 253 -6.35 21.31 25.00
CA TRP A 253 -7.48 22.22 25.18
C TRP A 253 -8.64 21.93 24.22
N THR A 254 -8.38 21.34 23.08
CA THR A 254 -9.41 20.99 22.08
C THR A 254 -9.97 19.60 22.26
N MET A 255 -9.14 18.60 22.54
CA MET A 255 -9.53 17.19 22.62
C MET A 255 -9.27 16.53 23.97
N GLY A 256 -8.67 17.23 24.90
CA GLY A 256 -8.41 16.72 26.26
C GLY A 256 -7.15 15.86 26.42
N TRP A 257 -6.33 15.70 25.39
CA TRP A 257 -5.09 14.92 25.40
C TRP A 257 -3.98 15.63 24.62
N ASN A 258 -2.73 15.33 25.00
CA ASN A 258 -1.58 15.98 24.40
C ASN A 258 -1.20 15.29 23.08
N ALA A 259 -0.89 16.08 22.05
CA ALA A 259 -0.23 15.63 20.84
C ALA A 259 0.94 16.56 20.51
N THR A 260 2.15 16.11 20.80
CA THR A 260 3.39 16.83 20.46
C THR A 260 3.73 16.69 18.99
N MET A 261 4.75 17.40 18.52
CA MET A 261 5.25 17.26 17.15
C MET A 261 5.69 15.82 16.86
N GLU A 262 6.35 15.16 17.78
CA GLU A 262 6.76 13.77 17.63
C GLU A 262 5.56 12.80 17.70
N SER A 263 4.71 12.95 18.72
CA SER A 263 3.63 11.97 18.94
C SER A 263 2.57 12.00 17.85
N ILE A 264 2.29 13.14 17.22
CA ILE A 264 1.34 13.20 16.10
C ILE A 264 1.80 12.34 14.91
N HIS A 265 3.12 12.26 14.67
CA HIS A 265 3.69 11.38 13.65
C HIS A 265 3.54 9.91 14.02
N ARG A 266 3.68 9.53 15.29
CA ARG A 266 3.45 8.15 15.75
C ARG A 266 1.99 7.74 15.57
N TRP A 267 1.04 8.60 15.91
CA TRP A 267 -0.38 8.37 15.67
C TRP A 267 -0.69 8.19 14.20
N ALA A 268 -0.19 9.09 13.35
CA ALA A 268 -0.36 9.01 11.91
C ALA A 268 0.21 7.71 11.34
N TRP A 269 1.37 7.29 11.81
CA TRP A 269 2.01 6.04 11.39
C TRP A 269 1.16 4.82 11.74
N TRP A 270 0.66 4.74 12.97
CA TRP A 270 -0.19 3.62 13.40
C TRP A 270 -1.46 3.50 12.56
N PHE A 271 -2.14 4.60 12.30
CA PHE A 271 -3.34 4.58 11.48
C PHE A 271 -3.03 4.21 10.02
N ALA A 272 -1.92 4.70 9.47
CA ALA A 272 -1.47 4.35 8.12
C ALA A 272 -1.10 2.86 7.97
N VAL A 273 -0.58 2.23 9.03
CA VAL A 273 -0.25 0.80 9.07
C VAL A 273 -1.49 -0.06 9.30
N LEU A 274 -2.33 0.31 10.26
CA LEU A 274 -3.47 -0.51 10.68
C LEU A 274 -4.57 -0.56 9.63
N CYS A 275 -4.72 0.45 8.79
CA CYS A 275 -5.70 0.43 7.70
C CYS A 275 -5.46 -0.74 6.71
N PRO A 276 -4.31 -0.85 6.04
CA PRO A 276 -4.06 -1.98 5.13
C PRO A 276 -3.86 -3.30 5.88
N LEU A 277 -3.32 -3.29 7.08
CA LEU A 277 -3.15 -4.50 7.89
C LEU A 277 -4.50 -5.14 8.21
N ALA A 278 -5.45 -4.37 8.72
CA ALA A 278 -6.81 -4.83 9.02
C ALA A 278 -7.54 -5.26 7.73
N GLY A 279 -7.43 -4.49 6.67
CA GLY A 279 -8.02 -4.82 5.37
C GLY A 279 -7.52 -6.15 4.82
N GLY A 280 -6.22 -6.38 4.89
CA GLY A 280 -5.61 -7.65 4.46
C GLY A 280 -6.07 -8.83 5.31
N ILE A 281 -6.16 -8.69 6.61
CA ILE A 281 -6.69 -9.73 7.50
C ILE A 281 -8.14 -10.05 7.15
N GLY A 282 -8.96 -9.02 6.94
CA GLY A 282 -10.37 -9.17 6.59
C GLY A 282 -10.58 -9.92 5.27
N ILE A 283 -9.81 -9.61 4.25
CA ILE A 283 -9.83 -10.30 2.96
C ILE A 283 -9.34 -11.75 3.13
N LEU A 284 -8.26 -11.97 3.86
CA LEU A 284 -7.68 -13.29 4.07
C LEU A 284 -8.67 -14.25 4.75
N LEU A 285 -9.42 -13.76 5.72
CA LEU A 285 -10.38 -14.55 6.51
C LEU A 285 -11.78 -14.64 5.90
N THR A 286 -11.99 -14.01 4.75
CA THR A 286 -13.26 -14.08 4.01
C THR A 286 -13.48 -15.50 3.49
N GLY A 287 -14.70 -16.03 3.68
CA GLY A 287 -15.04 -17.42 3.34
C GLY A 287 -14.74 -18.41 4.46
N THR A 288 -14.16 -17.98 5.59
CA THR A 288 -13.80 -18.81 6.74
C THR A 288 -14.27 -18.18 8.06
N ALA A 289 -13.34 -17.65 8.85
CA ALA A 289 -13.62 -17.11 10.20
C ALA A 289 -14.57 -15.91 10.19
N VAL A 290 -14.50 -15.03 9.19
CA VAL A 290 -15.40 -13.87 9.06
C VAL A 290 -16.84 -14.32 8.82
N ASP A 291 -17.04 -15.31 7.97
CA ASP A 291 -18.38 -15.84 7.68
C ASP A 291 -19.00 -16.48 8.92
N ASN A 292 -18.22 -17.26 9.66
CA ASN A 292 -18.66 -17.86 10.92
C ASN A 292 -19.04 -16.80 11.96
N TRP A 293 -18.24 -15.74 12.08
CA TRP A 293 -18.55 -14.62 12.95
C TRP A 293 -19.85 -13.92 12.52
N TYR A 294 -20.06 -13.70 11.23
CA TYR A 294 -21.24 -13.05 10.72
C TYR A 294 -22.51 -13.86 11.00
N LEU A 295 -22.48 -15.18 10.81
CA LEU A 295 -23.59 -16.08 11.15
C LEU A 295 -23.91 -16.04 12.65
N TRP A 296 -22.88 -16.06 13.49
CA TRP A 296 -23.04 -15.90 14.94
C TRP A 296 -23.67 -14.55 15.29
N ALA A 297 -23.16 -13.48 14.71
CA ALA A 297 -23.63 -12.11 14.98
C ALA A 297 -25.09 -11.89 14.58
N MET A 298 -25.53 -12.45 13.46
CA MET A 298 -26.95 -12.46 13.06
C MET A 298 -27.80 -13.23 14.05
N LYS A 299 -27.37 -14.42 14.44
CA LYS A 299 -28.09 -15.27 15.40
C LYS A 299 -28.27 -14.58 16.76
N HIS A 300 -27.34 -13.77 17.17
CA HIS A 300 -27.36 -13.06 18.45
C HIS A 300 -27.79 -11.60 18.33
N HIS A 301 -28.35 -11.20 17.19
CA HIS A 301 -28.87 -9.85 16.93
C HIS A 301 -27.83 -8.74 17.11
N VAL A 302 -26.54 -9.07 16.94
CA VAL A 302 -25.43 -8.09 16.95
C VAL A 302 -25.38 -7.31 15.65
N VAL A 303 -25.68 -7.96 14.54
CA VAL A 303 -25.88 -7.33 13.23
C VAL A 303 -27.26 -7.68 12.68
N PRO A 304 -27.87 -6.82 11.88
CA PRO A 304 -29.14 -7.14 11.23
C PRO A 304 -28.97 -8.30 10.24
N PRO A 305 -30.01 -9.12 9.99
CA PRO A 305 -29.95 -10.24 9.07
C PRO A 305 -29.65 -9.82 7.62
N TYR A 306 -29.95 -8.58 7.27
CA TYR A 306 -29.55 -7.96 6.00
C TYR A 306 -29.00 -6.58 6.26
N PRO A 307 -28.00 -6.18 5.48
CA PRO A 307 -27.57 -4.80 5.50
C PRO A 307 -28.75 -3.90 5.16
N VAL A 308 -29.14 -3.08 6.11
CA VAL A 308 -30.10 -1.99 5.86
C VAL A 308 -29.37 -0.89 5.08
N LEU A 309 -28.81 -1.27 3.96
CA LEU A 309 -28.43 -0.31 2.93
C LEU A 309 -29.68 -0.11 2.10
N HIS A 310 -30.33 1.01 2.25
CA HIS A 310 -31.47 1.43 1.49
C HIS A 310 -32.33 0.28 0.97
N PRO A 311 -33.51 -0.02 1.53
CA PRO A 311 -34.34 -1.13 1.11
C PRO A 311 -34.68 -1.12 -0.39
N ASP A 312 -34.48 0.03 -1.05
CA ASP A 312 -34.70 0.23 -2.48
C ASP A 312 -33.56 -0.27 -3.37
N VAL A 313 -32.40 -0.60 -2.81
CA VAL A 313 -31.18 -0.96 -3.59
C VAL A 313 -30.92 -2.46 -3.60
N VAL A 314 -31.42 -3.22 -2.61
CA VAL A 314 -31.17 -4.65 -2.52
C VAL A 314 -32.48 -5.36 -2.15
N ASP A 315 -33.14 -5.91 -3.12
CA ASP A 315 -34.17 -6.92 -2.85
C ASP A 315 -33.47 -8.20 -2.37
N PRO A 316 -33.69 -8.61 -1.10
CA PRO A 316 -33.07 -9.83 -0.58
C PRO A 316 -33.35 -11.08 -1.41
N ALA A 317 -34.49 -11.11 -2.14
CA ALA A 317 -34.83 -12.21 -3.01
C ALA A 317 -33.97 -12.31 -4.26
N THR A 318 -33.24 -11.27 -4.60
CA THR A 318 -32.36 -11.23 -5.77
C THR A 318 -30.92 -11.63 -5.45
N LEU A 319 -30.56 -11.82 -4.17
CA LEU A 319 -29.22 -12.21 -3.78
C LEU A 319 -28.97 -13.67 -4.13
N PRO A 320 -27.79 -13.99 -4.71
CA PRO A 320 -27.43 -15.37 -4.98
C PRO A 320 -27.43 -16.21 -3.69
N GLY A 321 -28.29 -17.23 -3.65
CA GLY A 321 -28.44 -18.12 -2.49
C GLY A 321 -29.54 -17.73 -1.51
N ALA A 322 -30.31 -16.67 -1.75
CA ALA A 322 -31.55 -16.43 -1.02
C ALA A 322 -32.51 -17.59 -1.28
N LYS A 323 -32.81 -18.37 -0.25
CA LYS A 323 -33.92 -19.32 -0.33
C LYS A 323 -35.22 -18.53 -0.18
N PRO A 324 -36.26 -18.87 -0.99
CA PRO A 324 -37.57 -18.26 -0.86
C PRO A 324 -38.19 -18.47 0.52
#